data_45cfbcfc03b7bff6ddad94473ca7c56b
#
_entry.id   45cfbcfc03b7bff6ddad94473ca7c56b
#
_cell.length_a   1.000
_cell.length_b   1.000
_cell.length_c   1.000
_cell.angle_alpha   90.00
_cell.angle_beta   90.00
_cell.angle_gamma   90.00
#
_symmetry.space_group_name_H-M   'P 1'
#
loop_
_entity.id
_entity.type
_entity.pdbx_description
1 polymer ?
#
loop_
_entity_poly.entity_id
_entity_poly.type
_entity_poly.pdbx_seq_one_letter_code
_entity_poly.pdbx_strand_id
1 'polypeptide(L)'
;MAASFEKKHPVLAVVGPTATGKTALGVALAEQFGGEIISADSMQIYKGLDVGTAKVTPEETHGIPHHAVDLLEPDQTFSVADFTALAGTLETDLSARGKLPILVGGTGLYVQSFLYGVRFTAEKAPDGLREQLAAELAEKGPAALYEELKQVDPEAAAAIHPNNQVRVLRALEHYRATGRRLSEQKAASLPPERPYRALVLGLDFPERAQLYRRIDLRVDRMMEAGLLAEAETVFANRVRFKTAAQAIGYKEFFPYFMGESELTPCVEKLKQASRNYAKRQLTWFRHMDGVVWLDAAAPDLKARAAALTQEFITKG
;
A
#
# COMPACT_ATOMS: atom_id res chain seq x y z
N MET A 1 -33.58 11.00 23.03
CA MET A 1 -33.34 10.88 21.59
C MET A 1 -32.54 9.61 21.38
N ALA A 2 -33.14 8.59 20.81
CA ALA A 2 -32.43 7.35 20.48
C ALA A 2 -31.49 7.67 19.31
N ALA A 3 -30.19 7.52 19.55
CA ALA A 3 -29.22 7.55 18.46
C ALA A 3 -29.60 6.40 17.51
N SER A 4 -30.05 6.72 16.30
CA SER A 4 -30.18 5.73 15.23
C SER A 4 -28.79 5.17 14.99
N PHE A 5 -28.57 3.92 15.37
CA PHE A 5 -27.38 3.20 14.96
C PHE A 5 -27.45 3.05 13.44
N GLU A 6 -26.86 4.00 12.74
CA GLU A 6 -26.71 3.89 11.29
C GLU A 6 -25.93 2.61 11.00
N LYS A 7 -26.54 1.71 10.26
CA LYS A 7 -25.94 0.40 9.95
C LYS A 7 -24.67 0.63 9.16
N LYS A 8 -23.50 0.26 9.74
CA LYS A 8 -22.20 0.47 9.10
C LYS A 8 -22.14 -0.26 7.76
N HIS A 9 -21.71 0.43 6.72
CA HIS A 9 -21.58 -0.14 5.38
C HIS A 9 -20.59 -1.30 5.37
N PRO A 10 -20.93 -2.43 4.72
CA PRO A 10 -20.02 -3.55 4.59
C PRO A 10 -18.91 -3.24 3.59
N VAL A 11 -17.67 -3.53 3.95
CA VAL A 11 -16.49 -3.42 3.08
C VAL A 11 -15.74 -4.74 3.12
N LEU A 12 -15.45 -5.31 1.96
CA LEU A 12 -14.58 -6.46 1.83
C LEU A 12 -13.16 -5.98 1.49
N ALA A 13 -12.14 -6.61 2.09
CA ALA A 13 -10.74 -6.36 1.71
C ALA A 13 -10.03 -7.68 1.40
N VAL A 14 -9.33 -7.75 0.27
CA VAL A 14 -8.46 -8.86 -0.13
C VAL A 14 -7.03 -8.37 -0.11
N VAL A 15 -6.28 -8.82 0.90
CA VAL A 15 -4.94 -8.31 1.20
C VAL A 15 -3.90 -9.42 1.21
N GLY A 16 -2.63 -9.05 1.28
CA GLY A 16 -1.50 -10.00 1.35
C GLY A 16 -0.34 -9.56 0.47
N PRO A 17 0.75 -10.34 0.43
CA PRO A 17 1.93 -10.00 -0.34
C PRO A 17 1.68 -10.05 -1.85
N THR A 18 2.60 -9.45 -2.61
CA THR A 18 2.61 -9.59 -4.07
C THR A 18 2.69 -11.07 -4.47
N ALA A 19 2.19 -11.42 -5.65
CA ALA A 19 2.19 -12.76 -6.24
C ALA A 19 1.30 -13.83 -5.52
N THR A 20 0.37 -13.43 -4.64
CA THR A 20 -0.56 -14.37 -3.97
C THR A 20 -1.89 -14.57 -4.69
N GLY A 21 -2.18 -13.84 -5.78
CA GLY A 21 -3.43 -13.98 -6.52
C GLY A 21 -4.60 -13.13 -5.99
N LYS A 22 -4.31 -12.08 -5.22
CA LYS A 22 -5.33 -11.15 -4.67
C LYS A 22 -6.30 -10.62 -5.71
N THR A 23 -5.79 -10.18 -6.87
CA THR A 23 -6.60 -9.59 -7.94
C THR A 23 -7.60 -10.61 -8.47
N ALA A 24 -7.15 -11.80 -8.81
CA ALA A 24 -8.03 -12.86 -9.31
C ALA A 24 -9.09 -13.31 -8.28
N LEU A 25 -8.77 -13.29 -6.98
CA LEU A 25 -9.75 -13.55 -5.93
C LEU A 25 -10.72 -12.38 -5.79
N GLY A 26 -10.23 -11.14 -5.81
CA GLY A 26 -11.06 -9.93 -5.73
C GLY A 26 -12.07 -9.85 -6.88
N VAL A 27 -11.63 -10.13 -8.12
CA VAL A 27 -12.51 -10.18 -9.30
C VAL A 27 -13.58 -11.28 -9.13
N ALA A 28 -13.19 -12.50 -8.73
CA ALA A 28 -14.15 -13.58 -8.53
C ALA A 28 -15.22 -13.27 -7.45
N LEU A 29 -14.81 -12.58 -6.37
CA LEU A 29 -15.74 -12.13 -5.34
C LEU A 29 -16.63 -10.97 -5.83
N ALA A 30 -16.08 -10.06 -6.63
CA ALA A 30 -16.85 -8.97 -7.24
C ALA A 30 -17.92 -9.49 -8.20
N GLU A 31 -17.60 -10.47 -9.04
CA GLU A 31 -18.56 -11.16 -9.92
C GLU A 31 -19.69 -11.81 -9.13
N GLN A 32 -19.32 -12.55 -8.09
CA GLN A 32 -20.30 -13.33 -7.32
C GLN A 32 -21.22 -12.46 -6.44
N PHE A 33 -20.70 -11.38 -5.88
CA PHE A 33 -21.42 -10.55 -4.90
C PHE A 33 -21.83 -9.17 -5.44
N GLY A 34 -21.70 -8.94 -6.74
CA GLY A 34 -22.09 -7.68 -7.37
C GLY A 34 -21.26 -6.48 -6.89
N GLY A 35 -19.96 -6.71 -6.60
CA GLY A 35 -19.05 -5.69 -6.11
C GLY A 35 -18.27 -4.99 -7.21
N GLU A 36 -17.54 -3.95 -6.82
CA GLU A 36 -16.52 -3.27 -7.64
C GLU A 36 -15.23 -3.13 -6.83
N ILE A 37 -14.09 -3.08 -7.52
CA ILE A 37 -12.77 -3.12 -6.89
C ILE A 37 -12.23 -1.70 -6.68
N ILE A 38 -11.68 -1.44 -5.49
CA ILE A 38 -10.86 -0.28 -5.18
C ILE A 38 -9.43 -0.76 -4.99
N SER A 39 -8.51 -0.39 -5.90
CA SER A 39 -7.11 -0.78 -5.81
C SER A 39 -6.43 -0.08 -4.63
N ALA A 40 -5.92 -0.86 -3.67
CA ALA A 40 -5.10 -0.39 -2.55
C ALA A 40 -3.61 -0.65 -2.83
N ASP A 41 -3.15 -0.21 -3.99
CA ASP A 41 -1.75 -0.21 -4.41
C ASP A 41 -1.28 1.21 -4.70
N SER A 42 -0.20 1.64 -4.05
CA SER A 42 0.28 3.01 -4.14
C SER A 42 0.94 3.37 -5.48
N MET A 43 1.17 2.39 -6.36
CA MET A 43 1.80 2.62 -7.65
C MET A 43 0.85 2.45 -8.83
N GLN A 44 -0.22 1.66 -8.71
CA GLN A 44 -1.20 1.46 -9.78
C GLN A 44 -2.06 2.70 -10.07
N ILE A 45 -2.02 3.71 -9.21
CA ILE A 45 -2.70 4.99 -9.40
C ILE A 45 -2.11 5.78 -10.57
N TYR A 46 -0.86 5.52 -10.94
CA TYR A 46 -0.14 6.27 -11.97
C TYR A 46 -0.33 5.66 -13.35
N LYS A 47 -0.63 6.50 -14.35
CA LYS A 47 -0.72 6.13 -15.75
C LYS A 47 0.62 5.72 -16.32
N GLY A 48 0.62 4.73 -17.23
CA GLY A 48 1.82 4.28 -17.93
C GLY A 48 2.86 3.57 -17.05
N LEU A 49 2.50 3.20 -15.81
CA LEU A 49 3.28 2.33 -14.94
C LEU A 49 2.52 1.00 -14.80
N ASP A 50 2.55 0.19 -15.85
CA ASP A 50 1.64 -0.95 -15.99
C ASP A 50 2.33 -2.27 -15.67
N VAL A 51 3.47 -2.51 -16.30
CA VAL A 51 4.23 -3.77 -16.17
C VAL A 51 4.87 -3.84 -14.79
N GLY A 52 5.61 -2.81 -14.37
CA GLY A 52 6.33 -2.77 -13.10
C GLY A 52 5.42 -2.82 -11.87
N THR A 53 4.20 -2.34 -12.00
CA THR A 53 3.17 -2.39 -10.94
C THR A 53 2.29 -3.65 -11.05
N ALA A 54 2.44 -4.40 -12.17
CA ALA A 54 1.55 -5.50 -12.58
C ALA A 54 0.08 -5.11 -12.44
N LYS A 55 -0.26 -4.03 -13.09
CA LYS A 55 -1.62 -3.53 -13.21
C LYS A 55 -2.50 -4.58 -13.87
N VAL A 56 -3.73 -4.71 -13.42
CA VAL A 56 -4.69 -5.64 -14.01
C VAL A 56 -4.95 -5.30 -15.47
N THR A 57 -4.94 -6.29 -16.35
CA THR A 57 -5.29 -6.09 -17.76
C THR A 57 -6.81 -6.08 -17.96
N PRO A 58 -7.32 -5.50 -19.05
CA PRO A 58 -8.76 -5.54 -19.36
C PRO A 58 -9.36 -6.95 -19.33
N GLU A 59 -8.60 -7.96 -19.78
CA GLU A 59 -9.02 -9.36 -19.79
C GLU A 59 -9.13 -9.91 -18.36
N GLU A 60 -8.19 -9.56 -17.49
CA GLU A 60 -8.16 -10.01 -16.11
C GLU A 60 -9.24 -9.34 -15.24
N THR A 61 -9.79 -8.19 -15.67
CA THR A 61 -10.89 -7.53 -14.95
C THR A 61 -12.20 -8.27 -15.08
N HIS A 62 -12.40 -9.09 -16.10
CA HIS A 62 -13.67 -9.72 -16.47
C HIS A 62 -14.83 -8.71 -16.56
N GLY A 63 -14.53 -7.46 -16.91
CA GLY A 63 -15.52 -6.37 -16.96
C GLY A 63 -15.90 -5.76 -15.61
N ILE A 64 -15.28 -6.19 -14.51
CA ILE A 64 -15.46 -5.59 -13.18
C ILE A 64 -14.74 -4.23 -13.14
N PRO A 65 -15.43 -3.14 -12.76
CA PRO A 65 -14.79 -1.84 -12.60
C PRO A 65 -13.69 -1.87 -11.53
N HIS A 66 -12.52 -1.32 -11.88
CA HIS A 66 -11.39 -1.13 -10.97
C HIS A 66 -11.16 0.36 -10.78
N HIS A 67 -11.37 0.82 -9.56
CA HIS A 67 -11.18 2.21 -9.15
C HIS A 67 -9.80 2.43 -8.54
N ALA A 68 -9.34 3.68 -8.46
CA ALA A 68 -8.03 4.10 -7.99
C ALA A 68 -6.86 3.50 -8.81
N VAL A 69 -7.07 3.36 -10.12
CA VAL A 69 -6.10 2.92 -11.13
C VAL A 69 -6.05 4.00 -12.21
N ASP A 70 -4.87 4.31 -12.74
CA ASP A 70 -4.67 5.24 -13.87
C ASP A 70 -5.28 6.64 -13.71
N LEU A 71 -5.26 7.19 -12.51
CA LEU A 71 -5.85 8.50 -12.24
C LEU A 71 -4.85 9.66 -12.38
N LEU A 72 -3.58 9.42 -12.10
CA LEU A 72 -2.56 10.47 -12.00
C LEU A 72 -1.42 10.26 -13.00
N GLU A 73 -0.83 11.38 -13.41
CA GLU A 73 0.43 11.35 -14.15
C GLU A 73 1.59 11.02 -13.18
N PRO A 74 2.68 10.35 -13.63
CA PRO A 74 3.77 9.89 -12.76
C PRO A 74 4.56 11.00 -12.06
N ASP A 75 4.43 12.24 -12.46
CA ASP A 75 5.04 13.41 -11.82
C ASP A 75 4.19 14.03 -10.70
N GLN A 76 2.96 13.59 -10.54
CA GLN A 76 2.08 13.99 -9.46
C GLN A 76 2.36 13.23 -8.18
N THR A 77 1.98 13.78 -7.04
CA THR A 77 2.12 13.13 -5.73
C THR A 77 0.77 12.59 -5.26
N PHE A 78 0.80 11.44 -4.61
CA PHE A 78 -0.38 10.83 -4.01
C PHE A 78 -0.04 10.25 -2.64
N SER A 79 -0.69 10.76 -1.62
CA SER A 79 -0.44 10.38 -0.23
C SER A 79 -1.48 9.37 0.28
N VAL A 80 -1.23 8.81 1.46
CA VAL A 80 -2.23 7.99 2.17
C VAL A 80 -3.48 8.78 2.52
N ALA A 81 -3.37 10.09 2.77
CA ALA A 81 -4.51 10.95 3.03
C ALA A 81 -5.39 11.10 1.78
N ASP A 82 -4.76 11.30 0.60
CA ASP A 82 -5.47 11.37 -0.68
C ASP A 82 -6.17 10.05 -0.99
N PHE A 83 -5.47 8.92 -0.77
CA PHE A 83 -6.07 7.60 -0.93
C PHE A 83 -7.29 7.40 -0.01
N THR A 84 -7.19 7.77 1.27
CA THR A 84 -8.27 7.57 2.23
C THR A 84 -9.50 8.41 1.87
N ALA A 85 -9.28 9.64 1.41
CA ALA A 85 -10.36 10.52 0.92
C ALA A 85 -11.02 9.96 -0.34
N LEU A 86 -10.22 9.54 -1.33
CA LEU A 86 -10.71 8.91 -2.57
C LEU A 86 -11.49 7.63 -2.29
N ALA A 87 -10.92 6.73 -1.48
CA ALA A 87 -11.57 5.45 -1.14
C ALA A 87 -12.88 5.66 -0.36
N GLY A 88 -12.96 6.69 0.50
CA GLY A 88 -14.19 7.07 1.19
C GLY A 88 -15.28 7.56 0.23
N THR A 89 -14.91 8.40 -0.75
CA THR A 89 -15.84 8.85 -1.78
C THR A 89 -16.34 7.68 -2.64
N LEU A 90 -15.45 6.80 -3.04
CA LEU A 90 -15.78 5.61 -3.82
C LEU A 90 -16.68 4.64 -3.03
N GLU A 91 -16.37 4.40 -1.77
CA GLU A 91 -17.19 3.55 -0.88
C GLU A 91 -18.63 4.09 -0.79
N THR A 92 -18.78 5.39 -0.56
CA THR A 92 -20.10 6.03 -0.47
C THR A 92 -20.89 5.90 -1.78
N ASP A 93 -20.26 6.15 -2.92
CA ASP A 93 -20.89 5.98 -4.24
C ASP A 93 -21.29 4.52 -4.50
N LEU A 94 -20.37 3.58 -4.27
CA LEU A 94 -20.63 2.15 -4.46
C LEU A 94 -21.78 1.67 -3.59
N SER A 95 -21.78 2.03 -2.31
CA SER A 95 -22.85 1.67 -1.37
C SER A 95 -24.20 2.26 -1.78
N ALA A 96 -24.23 3.51 -2.26
CA ALA A 96 -25.45 4.15 -2.77
C ALA A 96 -26.00 3.44 -4.01
N ARG A 97 -25.13 2.85 -4.85
CA ARG A 97 -25.51 2.03 -6.02
C ARG A 97 -25.82 0.57 -5.66
N GLY A 98 -25.80 0.19 -4.38
CA GLY A 98 -26.00 -1.18 -3.94
C GLY A 98 -24.89 -2.14 -4.35
N LYS A 99 -23.68 -1.62 -4.60
CA LYS A 99 -22.48 -2.39 -4.93
C LYS A 99 -21.65 -2.67 -3.69
N LEU A 100 -21.05 -3.86 -3.59
CA LEU A 100 -20.12 -4.18 -2.51
C LEU A 100 -18.75 -3.55 -2.81
N PRO A 101 -18.25 -2.61 -1.97
CA PRO A 101 -16.88 -2.11 -2.10
C PRO A 101 -15.88 -3.20 -1.73
N ILE A 102 -14.94 -3.51 -2.64
CA ILE A 102 -13.91 -4.53 -2.44
C ILE A 102 -12.54 -3.89 -2.57
N LEU A 103 -11.83 -3.69 -1.45
CA LEU A 103 -10.45 -3.26 -1.47
C LEU A 103 -9.54 -4.43 -1.87
N VAL A 104 -8.70 -4.23 -2.88
CA VAL A 104 -7.72 -5.23 -3.31
C VAL A 104 -6.33 -4.59 -3.35
N GLY A 105 -5.40 -5.07 -2.53
CA GLY A 105 -4.06 -4.51 -2.60
C GLY A 105 -3.07 -5.00 -1.56
N GLY A 106 -1.85 -4.51 -1.70
CA GLY A 106 -0.71 -4.86 -0.84
C GLY A 106 -0.15 -3.68 -0.04
N THR A 107 -0.68 -2.46 -0.22
CA THR A 107 -0.24 -1.28 0.53
C THR A 107 -0.97 -1.24 1.87
N GLY A 108 -0.37 -1.91 2.88
CA GLY A 108 -1.00 -2.10 4.18
C GLY A 108 -1.38 -0.79 4.88
N LEU A 109 -0.58 0.28 4.70
CA LEU A 109 -0.91 1.60 5.22
C LEU A 109 -2.22 2.14 4.63
N TYR A 110 -2.48 1.95 3.34
CA TYR A 110 -3.70 2.38 2.68
C TYR A 110 -4.92 1.63 3.23
N VAL A 111 -4.83 0.30 3.22
CA VAL A 111 -5.91 -0.56 3.72
C VAL A 111 -6.26 -0.25 5.17
N GLN A 112 -5.24 -0.19 6.04
CA GLN A 112 -5.45 0.07 7.47
C GLN A 112 -6.01 1.47 7.70
N SER A 113 -5.44 2.49 7.07
CA SER A 113 -5.89 3.87 7.25
C SER A 113 -7.35 4.06 6.85
N PHE A 114 -7.74 3.49 5.72
CA PHE A 114 -9.12 3.55 5.27
C PHE A 114 -10.06 2.78 6.21
N LEU A 115 -9.80 1.49 6.46
CA LEU A 115 -10.70 0.66 7.26
C LEU A 115 -10.82 1.09 8.72
N TYR A 116 -9.75 1.71 9.27
CA TYR A 116 -9.76 2.22 10.64
C TYR A 116 -10.27 3.67 10.75
N GLY A 117 -10.51 4.32 9.60
CA GLY A 117 -10.98 5.70 9.57
C GLY A 117 -9.93 6.70 10.06
N VAL A 118 -8.64 6.46 9.77
CA VAL A 118 -7.56 7.36 10.21
C VAL A 118 -7.79 8.76 9.65
N ARG A 119 -7.84 9.75 10.54
CA ARG A 119 -7.98 11.15 10.20
C ARG A 119 -6.60 11.80 10.06
N PHE A 120 -6.33 12.31 8.86
CA PHE A 120 -5.10 13.03 8.58
C PHE A 120 -5.32 14.53 8.79
N THR A 121 -4.41 15.17 9.53
CA THR A 121 -4.43 16.64 9.67
C THR A 121 -3.89 17.27 8.40
N ALA A 122 -4.50 18.36 7.96
CA ALA A 122 -4.10 19.10 6.77
C ALA A 122 -2.85 19.99 7.00
N GLU A 123 -2.22 19.91 8.17
CA GLU A 123 -1.06 20.72 8.49
C GLU A 123 0.13 20.34 7.58
N LYS A 124 0.48 21.26 6.69
CA LYS A 124 1.69 21.12 5.85
C LYS A 124 2.89 21.61 6.63
N ALA A 125 3.99 20.85 6.52
CA ALA A 125 5.26 21.34 7.02
C ALA A 125 5.66 22.63 6.27
N PRO A 126 6.30 23.59 6.93
CA PRO A 126 6.87 24.77 6.28
C PRO A 126 7.80 24.37 5.12
N ASP A 127 7.79 25.17 4.06
CA ASP A 127 8.69 24.96 2.93
C ASP A 127 10.15 24.98 3.40
N GLY A 128 10.96 24.07 2.87
CA GLY A 128 12.38 23.95 3.22
C GLY A 128 12.69 23.17 4.51
N LEU A 129 11.70 22.81 5.33
CA LEU A 129 11.97 22.08 6.59
C LEU A 129 12.56 20.68 6.35
N ARG A 130 12.13 20.00 5.29
CA ARG A 130 12.69 18.68 4.92
C ARG A 130 14.13 18.77 4.47
N GLU A 131 14.43 19.76 3.67
CA GLU A 131 15.79 20.07 3.18
C GLU A 131 16.69 20.42 4.34
N GLN A 132 16.20 21.23 5.29
CA GLN A 132 16.93 21.55 6.52
C GLN A 132 17.22 20.29 7.35
N LEU A 133 16.23 19.45 7.60
CA LEU A 133 16.41 18.20 8.33
C LEU A 133 17.35 17.22 7.62
N ALA A 134 17.33 17.17 6.29
CA ALA A 134 18.25 16.36 5.50
C ALA A 134 19.70 16.89 5.61
N ALA A 135 19.90 18.20 5.60
CA ALA A 135 21.20 18.84 5.83
C ALA A 135 21.72 18.56 7.24
N GLU A 136 20.87 18.70 8.25
CA GLU A 136 21.23 18.37 9.64
C GLU A 136 21.60 16.87 9.81
N LEU A 137 20.90 15.97 9.12
CA LEU A 137 21.25 14.54 9.10
C LEU A 137 22.65 14.32 8.52
N ALA A 138 22.98 15.02 7.44
CA ALA A 138 24.30 14.91 6.81
C ALA A 138 25.41 15.49 7.69
N GLU A 139 25.15 16.58 8.43
CA GLU A 139 26.11 17.27 9.29
C GLU A 139 26.31 16.56 10.64
N LYS A 140 25.19 16.31 11.35
CA LYS A 140 25.20 15.81 12.74
C LYS A 140 25.15 14.28 12.86
N GLY A 141 24.79 13.61 11.78
CA GLY A 141 24.61 12.17 11.73
C GLY A 141 23.30 11.65 12.33
N PRO A 142 22.94 10.37 12.05
CA PRO A 142 21.64 9.80 12.45
C PRO A 142 21.47 9.65 13.96
N ALA A 143 22.54 9.46 14.71
CA ALA A 143 22.49 9.29 16.16
C ALA A 143 22.03 10.58 16.86
N ALA A 144 22.53 11.74 16.42
CA ALA A 144 22.17 13.02 17.01
C ALA A 144 20.67 13.34 16.82
N LEU A 145 20.13 13.11 15.63
CA LEU A 145 18.71 13.32 15.36
C LEU A 145 17.81 12.32 16.09
N TYR A 146 18.28 11.09 16.32
CA TYR A 146 17.54 10.13 17.13
C TYR A 146 17.52 10.52 18.61
N GLU A 147 18.61 11.06 19.15
CA GLU A 147 18.63 11.60 20.52
C GLU A 147 17.69 12.81 20.66
N GLU A 148 17.65 13.71 19.67
CA GLU A 148 16.66 14.78 19.63
C GLU A 148 15.23 14.22 19.67
N LEU A 149 14.93 13.20 18.85
CA LEU A 149 13.61 12.56 18.87
C LEU A 149 13.26 11.99 20.24
N LYS A 150 14.22 11.37 20.94
CA LYS A 150 14.00 10.89 22.33
C LYS A 150 13.61 11.98 23.30
N GLN A 151 14.15 13.19 23.12
CA GLN A 151 13.83 14.33 23.96
C GLN A 151 12.44 14.91 23.68
N VAL A 152 12.08 15.04 22.40
CA VAL A 152 10.82 15.69 22.00
C VAL A 152 9.64 14.74 21.96
N ASP A 153 9.84 13.45 21.58
CA ASP A 153 8.79 12.41 21.50
C ASP A 153 9.34 11.05 21.91
N PRO A 154 9.51 10.78 23.22
CA PRO A 154 10.04 9.50 23.72
C PRO A 154 9.25 8.28 23.26
N GLU A 155 7.93 8.40 23.14
CA GLU A 155 7.05 7.31 22.69
C GLU A 155 7.28 6.97 21.23
N ALA A 156 7.38 7.97 20.35
CA ALA A 156 7.74 7.74 18.93
C ALA A 156 9.15 7.16 18.82
N ALA A 157 10.11 7.65 19.62
CA ALA A 157 11.48 7.12 19.62
C ALA A 157 11.52 5.64 20.04
N ALA A 158 10.75 5.22 21.03
CA ALA A 158 10.66 3.82 21.44
C ALA A 158 10.06 2.91 20.35
N ALA A 159 9.16 3.45 19.51
CA ALA A 159 8.51 2.72 18.42
C ALA A 159 9.30 2.74 17.10
N ILE A 160 10.30 3.60 16.95
CA ILE A 160 11.08 3.79 15.73
C ILE A 160 12.51 3.27 15.94
N HIS A 161 12.93 2.32 15.10
CA HIS A 161 14.31 1.85 15.16
C HIS A 161 15.30 2.99 14.79
N PRO A 162 16.42 3.19 15.53
CA PRO A 162 17.37 4.28 15.28
C PRO A 162 17.89 4.38 13.84
N ASN A 163 18.08 3.25 13.17
CA ASN A 163 18.52 3.20 11.79
C ASN A 163 17.42 3.55 10.77
N ASN A 164 16.18 3.75 11.20
CA ASN A 164 15.10 4.15 10.32
C ASN A 164 15.04 5.68 10.19
N GLN A 165 16.06 6.23 9.53
CA GLN A 165 16.25 7.68 9.35
C GLN A 165 15.00 8.36 8.79
N VAL A 166 14.33 7.74 7.81
CA VAL A 166 13.11 8.30 7.20
C VAL A 166 12.01 8.53 8.24
N ARG A 167 11.80 7.57 9.13
CA ARG A 167 10.79 7.70 10.19
C ARG A 167 11.22 8.68 11.29
N VAL A 168 12.50 8.70 11.64
CA VAL A 168 13.06 9.68 12.59
C VAL A 168 12.85 11.09 12.05
N LEU A 169 13.28 11.36 10.81
CA LEU A 169 13.09 12.66 10.16
C LEU A 169 11.61 13.05 10.08
N ARG A 170 10.73 12.11 9.75
CA ARG A 170 9.29 12.38 9.68
C ARG A 170 8.70 12.78 11.03
N ALA A 171 9.14 12.15 12.12
CA ALA A 171 8.69 12.48 13.46
C ALA A 171 9.19 13.88 13.89
N LEU A 172 10.45 14.19 13.61
CA LEU A 172 11.02 15.53 13.87
C LEU A 172 10.39 16.60 12.99
N GLU A 173 10.17 16.32 11.70
CA GLU A 173 9.45 17.22 10.79
C GLU A 173 8.07 17.57 11.34
N HIS A 174 7.32 16.57 11.79
CA HIS A 174 6.01 16.80 12.38
C HIS A 174 6.10 17.68 13.64
N TYR A 175 7.00 17.34 14.56
CA TYR A 175 7.17 18.10 15.79
C TYR A 175 7.59 19.56 15.52
N ARG A 176 8.58 19.78 14.64
CA ARG A 176 9.06 21.13 14.31
C ARG A 176 8.02 21.95 13.54
N ALA A 177 7.17 21.30 12.74
CA ALA A 177 6.11 21.98 11.99
C ALA A 177 4.93 22.39 12.86
N THR A 178 4.57 21.56 13.85
CA THR A 178 3.29 21.70 14.57
C THR A 178 3.45 21.97 16.08
N GLY A 179 4.63 21.74 16.64
CA GLY A 179 4.87 21.75 18.09
C GLY A 179 4.24 20.55 18.83
N ARG A 180 3.62 19.61 18.12
CA ARG A 180 2.93 18.44 18.68
C ARG A 180 3.73 17.17 18.45
N ARG A 181 3.64 16.22 19.37
CA ARG A 181 4.27 14.91 19.24
C ARG A 181 3.56 14.06 18.18
N LEU A 182 4.34 13.32 17.37
CA LEU A 182 3.78 12.39 16.38
C LEU A 182 2.99 11.26 17.06
N SER A 183 3.41 10.80 18.24
CA SER A 183 2.71 9.81 19.06
C SER A 183 1.32 10.29 19.47
N GLU A 184 1.19 11.53 19.94
CA GLU A 184 -0.09 12.15 20.30
C GLU A 184 -1.01 12.30 19.10
N GLN A 185 -0.47 12.77 17.96
CA GLN A 185 -1.24 12.87 16.72
C GLN A 185 -1.77 11.51 16.28
N LYS A 186 -0.93 10.47 16.33
CA LYS A 186 -1.33 9.11 15.95
C LYS A 186 -2.47 8.60 16.84
N ALA A 187 -2.42 8.82 18.14
CA ALA A 187 -3.49 8.44 19.06
C ALA A 187 -4.79 9.21 18.75
N ALA A 188 -4.70 10.52 18.50
CA ALA A 188 -5.85 11.36 18.17
C ALA A 188 -6.43 11.14 16.78
N SER A 189 -5.67 10.52 15.87
CA SER A 189 -6.09 10.28 14.48
C SER A 189 -7.10 9.16 14.32
N LEU A 190 -7.23 8.28 15.32
CA LEU A 190 -8.19 7.17 15.26
C LEU A 190 -9.54 7.61 15.81
N PRO A 191 -10.66 7.36 15.11
CA PRO A 191 -11.97 7.57 15.63
C PRO A 191 -12.26 6.56 16.76
N PRO A 192 -13.17 6.89 17.72
CA PRO A 192 -13.54 5.97 18.81
C PRO A 192 -14.13 4.66 18.30
N GLU A 193 -14.77 4.68 17.15
CA GLU A 193 -15.30 3.51 16.48
C GLU A 193 -14.85 3.46 15.01
N ARG A 194 -14.61 2.26 14.50
CA ARG A 194 -14.31 2.04 13.08
C ARG A 194 -15.51 2.43 12.22
N PRO A 195 -15.33 3.18 11.12
CA PRO A 195 -16.43 3.68 10.29
C PRO A 195 -17.15 2.57 9.51
N TYR A 196 -16.44 1.49 9.20
CA TYR A 196 -16.96 0.40 8.37
C TYR A 196 -17.09 -0.90 9.14
N ARG A 197 -18.03 -1.74 8.73
CA ARG A 197 -18.04 -3.16 9.04
C ARG A 197 -17.20 -3.85 7.98
N ALA A 198 -16.05 -4.39 8.34
CA ALA A 198 -15.07 -4.91 7.38
C ALA A 198 -14.80 -6.40 7.58
N LEU A 199 -14.77 -7.15 6.46
CA LEU A 199 -14.15 -8.47 6.38
C LEU A 199 -12.81 -8.33 5.66
N VAL A 200 -11.72 -8.76 6.29
CA VAL A 200 -10.38 -8.69 5.71
C VAL A 200 -9.87 -10.11 5.46
N LEU A 201 -9.78 -10.50 4.19
CA LEU A 201 -9.24 -11.79 3.76
C LEU A 201 -7.76 -11.62 3.40
N GLY A 202 -6.89 -12.22 4.19
CA GLY A 202 -5.45 -12.21 3.97
C GLY A 202 -4.99 -13.45 3.20
N LEU A 203 -4.26 -13.27 2.10
CA LEU A 203 -3.67 -14.36 1.34
C LEU A 203 -2.21 -14.57 1.71
N ASP A 204 -1.82 -15.78 2.04
CA ASP A 204 -0.42 -16.18 2.24
C ASP A 204 -0.21 -17.62 1.75
N PHE A 205 1.04 -17.99 1.54
CA PHE A 205 1.44 -19.38 1.30
C PHE A 205 2.00 -19.96 2.59
N PRO A 206 1.59 -21.17 3.01
CA PRO A 206 2.16 -21.85 4.16
C PRO A 206 3.70 -21.97 4.06
N GLU A 207 4.16 -22.31 2.85
CA GLU A 207 5.58 -22.41 2.54
C GLU A 207 6.13 -21.14 1.91
N ARG A 208 7.01 -20.44 2.62
CA ARG A 208 7.67 -19.22 2.12
C ARG A 208 8.41 -19.42 0.79
N ALA A 209 9.00 -20.57 0.59
CA ALA A 209 9.69 -20.91 -0.65
C ALA A 209 8.74 -20.88 -1.87
N GLN A 210 7.49 -21.25 -1.69
CA GLN A 210 6.47 -21.19 -2.75
C GLN A 210 6.16 -19.73 -3.13
N LEU A 211 5.99 -18.85 -2.15
CA LEU A 211 5.81 -17.42 -2.40
C LEU A 211 7.00 -16.83 -3.17
N TYR A 212 8.23 -17.20 -2.78
CA TYR A 212 9.43 -16.65 -3.43
C TYR A 212 9.56 -17.11 -4.88
N ARG A 213 9.32 -18.39 -5.17
CA ARG A 213 9.28 -18.89 -6.56
C ARG A 213 8.26 -18.13 -7.41
N ARG A 214 7.07 -17.85 -6.87
CA ARG A 214 6.04 -17.09 -7.59
C ARG A 214 6.44 -15.63 -7.81
N ILE A 215 7.13 -15.01 -6.87
CA ILE A 215 7.67 -13.66 -7.02
C ILE A 215 8.72 -13.63 -8.12
N ASP A 216 9.66 -14.57 -8.09
CA ASP A 216 10.75 -14.63 -9.08
C ASP A 216 10.19 -14.87 -10.48
N LEU A 217 9.25 -15.82 -10.66
CA LEU A 217 8.56 -16.07 -11.91
C LEU A 217 7.77 -14.85 -12.40
N ARG A 218 7.16 -14.08 -11.47
CA ARG A 218 6.46 -12.84 -11.83
C ARG A 218 7.43 -11.80 -12.39
N VAL A 219 8.60 -11.64 -11.79
CA VAL A 219 9.64 -10.74 -12.31
C VAL A 219 10.08 -11.17 -13.71
N ASP A 220 10.29 -12.48 -13.95
CA ASP A 220 10.68 -12.97 -15.27
C ASP A 220 9.60 -12.63 -16.32
N ARG A 221 8.32 -12.85 -16.00
CA ARG A 221 7.21 -12.46 -16.88
C ARG A 221 7.11 -10.95 -17.11
N MET A 222 7.39 -10.13 -16.12
CA MET A 222 7.44 -8.67 -16.26
C MET A 222 8.56 -8.26 -17.24
N MET A 223 9.72 -8.92 -17.18
CA MET A 223 10.81 -8.69 -18.14
C MET A 223 10.37 -9.03 -19.56
N GLU A 224 9.71 -10.17 -19.77
CA GLU A 224 9.14 -10.59 -21.05
C GLU A 224 8.07 -9.62 -21.55
N ALA A 225 7.29 -9.02 -20.65
CA ALA A 225 6.23 -8.06 -20.94
C ALA A 225 6.73 -6.62 -21.19
N GLY A 226 8.05 -6.38 -21.16
CA GLY A 226 8.62 -5.08 -21.49
C GLY A 226 8.94 -4.18 -20.29
N LEU A 227 9.09 -4.74 -19.09
CA LEU A 227 9.46 -3.97 -17.89
C LEU A 227 10.69 -3.08 -18.08
N LEU A 228 11.68 -3.54 -18.86
CA LEU A 228 12.90 -2.78 -19.06
C LEU A 228 12.65 -1.45 -19.80
N ALA A 229 11.79 -1.45 -20.83
CA ALA A 229 11.42 -0.24 -21.56
C ALA A 229 10.59 0.74 -20.71
N GLU A 230 9.69 0.21 -19.87
CA GLU A 230 8.95 1.03 -18.90
C GLU A 230 9.90 1.63 -17.87
N ALA A 231 10.87 0.87 -17.37
CA ALA A 231 11.88 1.34 -16.42
C ALA A 231 12.82 2.40 -17.02
N GLU A 232 13.16 2.29 -18.31
CA GLU A 232 13.95 3.30 -19.04
C GLU A 232 13.20 4.63 -19.12
N THR A 233 11.90 4.58 -19.40
CA THR A 233 11.03 5.78 -19.39
C THR A 233 11.03 6.44 -18.01
N VAL A 234 10.94 5.67 -16.93
CA VAL A 234 11.02 6.19 -15.56
C VAL A 234 12.42 6.77 -15.26
N PHE A 235 13.48 6.10 -15.70
CA PHE A 235 14.85 6.57 -15.53
C PHE A 235 15.09 7.90 -16.25
N ALA A 236 14.66 8.03 -17.50
CA ALA A 236 14.79 9.26 -18.28
C ALA A 236 14.07 10.46 -17.61
N ASN A 237 12.97 10.18 -16.92
CA ASN A 237 12.15 11.19 -16.23
C ASN A 237 12.36 11.22 -14.71
N ARG A 238 13.39 10.58 -14.15
CA ARG A 238 13.56 10.36 -12.70
C ARG A 238 13.57 11.60 -11.82
N VAL A 239 13.93 12.74 -12.39
CA VAL A 239 13.89 14.03 -11.69
C VAL A 239 12.45 14.52 -11.49
N ARG A 240 11.58 14.26 -12.46
CA ARG A 240 10.15 14.61 -12.44
C ARG A 240 9.33 13.53 -11.71
N PHE A 241 9.56 12.27 -12.03
CA PHE A 241 8.81 11.11 -11.50
C PHE A 241 9.34 10.68 -10.13
N LYS A 242 9.39 11.61 -9.17
CA LYS A 242 10.04 11.40 -7.86
C LYS A 242 9.55 10.15 -7.12
N THR A 243 8.26 9.88 -7.15
CA THR A 243 7.66 8.70 -6.50
C THR A 243 7.95 7.43 -7.29
N ALA A 244 7.68 7.42 -8.59
CA ALA A 244 7.93 6.28 -9.47
C ALA A 244 9.40 5.88 -9.50
N ALA A 245 10.32 6.86 -9.55
CA ALA A 245 11.76 6.62 -9.53
C ALA A 245 12.27 5.90 -8.26
N GLN A 246 11.49 5.88 -7.18
CA GLN A 246 11.81 5.15 -5.94
C GLN A 246 11.10 3.81 -5.83
N ALA A 247 10.20 3.51 -6.76
CA ALA A 247 9.43 2.27 -6.71
C ALA A 247 10.29 1.04 -7.06
N ILE A 248 9.92 -0.09 -6.48
CA ILE A 248 10.46 -1.40 -6.84
C ILE A 248 9.94 -1.74 -8.24
N GLY A 249 10.85 -2.19 -9.09
CA GLY A 249 10.57 -2.45 -10.50
C GLY A 249 11.27 -1.47 -11.45
N TYR A 250 11.69 -0.31 -10.94
CA TYR A 250 12.34 0.71 -11.78
C TYR A 250 13.74 1.05 -11.31
N LYS A 251 13.91 1.46 -10.07
CA LYS A 251 15.21 1.91 -9.52
C LYS A 251 16.31 0.85 -9.57
N GLU A 252 15.94 -0.41 -9.56
CA GLU A 252 16.88 -1.53 -9.62
C GLU A 252 17.62 -1.58 -10.95
N PHE A 253 17.05 -0.99 -12.04
CA PHE A 253 17.66 -0.91 -13.37
C PHE A 253 18.49 0.37 -13.59
N PHE A 254 18.48 1.34 -12.68
CA PHE A 254 19.22 2.59 -12.86
C PHE A 254 20.72 2.38 -13.07
N PRO A 255 21.40 1.48 -12.32
CA PRO A 255 22.82 1.19 -12.59
C PRO A 255 23.07 0.61 -13.99
N TYR A 256 22.14 -0.15 -14.55
CA TYR A 256 22.23 -0.63 -15.93
C TYR A 256 22.14 0.51 -16.94
N PHE A 257 21.19 1.41 -16.79
CA PHE A 257 21.05 2.57 -17.68
C PHE A 257 22.20 3.60 -17.54
N MET A 258 22.90 3.61 -16.42
CA MET A 258 24.11 4.42 -16.23
C MET A 258 25.39 3.74 -16.72
N GLY A 259 25.33 2.50 -17.18
CA GLY A 259 26.49 1.72 -17.61
C GLY A 259 27.36 1.20 -16.46
N GLU A 260 26.82 1.20 -15.23
CA GLU A 260 27.53 0.79 -14.01
C GLU A 260 27.34 -0.70 -13.69
N SER A 261 26.38 -1.36 -14.32
CA SER A 261 26.05 -2.78 -14.08
C SER A 261 25.49 -3.44 -15.32
N GLU A 262 25.67 -4.75 -15.40
CA GLU A 262 24.98 -5.61 -16.39
C GLU A 262 23.50 -5.79 -16.01
N LEU A 263 22.68 -6.19 -16.99
CA LEU A 263 21.24 -6.36 -16.80
C LEU A 263 20.90 -7.47 -15.78
N THR A 264 21.58 -8.62 -15.89
CA THR A 264 21.30 -9.79 -15.02
C THR A 264 21.39 -9.48 -13.52
N PRO A 265 22.43 -8.81 -13.02
CA PRO A 265 22.47 -8.37 -11.61
C PRO A 265 21.32 -7.46 -11.21
N CYS A 266 20.84 -6.61 -12.11
CA CYS A 266 19.70 -5.72 -11.85
C CYS A 266 18.40 -6.51 -11.69
N VAL A 267 18.16 -7.52 -12.54
CA VAL A 267 17.00 -8.42 -12.43
C VAL A 267 17.03 -9.21 -11.11
N GLU A 268 18.17 -9.76 -10.73
CA GLU A 268 18.30 -10.47 -9.45
C GLU A 268 18.09 -9.54 -8.24
N LYS A 269 18.53 -8.30 -8.34
CA LYS A 269 18.28 -7.26 -7.32
C LYS A 269 16.79 -6.93 -7.22
N LEU A 270 16.07 -6.87 -8.34
CA LEU A 270 14.62 -6.69 -8.37
C LEU A 270 13.88 -7.86 -7.73
N LYS A 271 14.25 -9.13 -8.05
CA LYS A 271 13.69 -10.32 -7.40
C LYS A 271 13.88 -10.24 -5.87
N GLN A 272 15.08 -9.91 -5.43
CA GLN A 272 15.39 -9.76 -4.00
C GLN A 272 14.59 -8.61 -3.34
N ALA A 273 14.48 -7.45 -3.99
CA ALA A 273 13.71 -6.31 -3.49
C ALA A 273 12.22 -6.66 -3.36
N SER A 274 11.67 -7.41 -4.34
CA SER A 274 10.29 -7.90 -4.36
C SER A 274 10.02 -8.90 -3.23
N ARG A 275 10.94 -9.85 -2.97
CA ARG A 275 10.85 -10.77 -1.82
C ARG A 275 10.89 -10.02 -0.48
N ASN A 276 11.75 -9.02 -0.36
CA ASN A 276 11.81 -8.17 0.84
C ASN A 276 10.54 -7.32 1.01
N TYR A 277 9.95 -6.85 -0.09
CA TYR A 277 8.68 -6.14 -0.05
C TYR A 277 7.55 -7.05 0.43
N ALA A 278 7.45 -8.26 -0.10
CA ALA A 278 6.48 -9.26 0.33
C ALA A 278 6.58 -9.57 1.84
N LYS A 279 7.80 -9.66 2.39
CA LYS A 279 8.01 -9.81 3.85
C LYS A 279 7.42 -8.63 4.63
N ARG A 280 7.64 -7.39 4.16
CA ARG A 280 7.10 -6.19 4.82
C ARG A 280 5.58 -6.16 4.77
N GLN A 281 4.99 -6.56 3.64
CA GLN A 281 3.52 -6.66 3.50
C GLN A 281 2.93 -7.67 4.48
N LEU A 282 3.51 -8.88 4.55
CA LEU A 282 3.09 -9.91 5.51
C LEU A 282 3.22 -9.44 6.96
N THR A 283 4.34 -8.83 7.31
CA THR A 283 4.54 -8.28 8.65
C THR A 283 3.47 -7.25 8.98
N TRP A 284 3.14 -6.36 8.04
CA TRP A 284 2.08 -5.37 8.25
C TRP A 284 0.73 -6.01 8.52
N PHE A 285 0.28 -6.88 7.61
CA PHE A 285 -1.04 -7.50 7.73
C PHE A 285 -1.17 -8.47 8.91
N ARG A 286 -0.08 -9.09 9.36
CA ARG A 286 -0.07 -9.93 10.57
C ARG A 286 -0.24 -9.13 11.86
N HIS A 287 0.12 -7.84 11.86
CA HIS A 287 -0.12 -6.92 12.97
C HIS A 287 -1.46 -6.17 12.85
N MET A 288 -2.22 -6.42 11.79
CA MET A 288 -3.53 -5.83 11.60
C MET A 288 -4.60 -6.76 12.18
N ASP A 289 -5.46 -6.22 13.07
CA ASP A 289 -6.49 -7.01 13.73
C ASP A 289 -7.58 -7.49 12.76
N GLY A 290 -8.09 -8.70 13.00
CA GLY A 290 -9.26 -9.23 12.32
C GLY A 290 -9.00 -9.75 10.91
N VAL A 291 -7.75 -9.96 10.50
CA VAL A 291 -7.42 -10.60 9.22
C VAL A 291 -7.69 -12.10 9.28
N VAL A 292 -8.58 -12.57 8.41
CA VAL A 292 -8.85 -14.00 8.21
C VAL A 292 -7.88 -14.51 7.15
N TRP A 293 -6.90 -15.31 7.58
CA TRP A 293 -5.87 -15.82 6.68
C TRP A 293 -6.33 -17.05 5.91
N LEU A 294 -6.10 -17.02 4.59
CA LEU A 294 -6.40 -18.09 3.66
C LEU A 294 -5.13 -18.56 2.96
N ASP A 295 -5.00 -19.86 2.77
CA ASP A 295 -3.92 -20.44 1.98
C ASP A 295 -4.15 -20.14 0.49
N ALA A 296 -3.23 -19.38 -0.09
CA ALA A 296 -3.28 -18.99 -1.51
C ALA A 296 -3.07 -20.18 -2.49
N ALA A 297 -2.61 -21.35 -1.97
CA ALA A 297 -2.43 -22.57 -2.76
C ALA A 297 -3.62 -23.54 -2.60
N ALA A 298 -4.54 -23.28 -1.68
CA ALA A 298 -5.65 -24.20 -1.42
C ALA A 298 -6.58 -24.33 -2.64
N PRO A 299 -6.94 -25.53 -3.07
CA PRO A 299 -7.80 -25.75 -4.23
C PRO A 299 -9.21 -25.19 -4.01
N ASP A 300 -9.66 -25.07 -2.77
CA ASP A 300 -10.95 -24.55 -2.35
C ASP A 300 -10.92 -23.06 -1.95
N LEU A 301 -9.81 -22.36 -2.20
CA LEU A 301 -9.61 -20.95 -1.82
C LEU A 301 -10.81 -20.06 -2.20
N LYS A 302 -11.25 -20.11 -3.47
CA LYS A 302 -12.38 -19.30 -3.94
C LYS A 302 -13.68 -19.62 -3.22
N ALA A 303 -13.99 -20.92 -3.05
CA ALA A 303 -15.20 -21.38 -2.38
C ALA A 303 -15.21 -20.95 -0.89
N ARG A 304 -14.07 -21.08 -0.21
CA ARG A 304 -13.94 -20.68 1.19
C ARG A 304 -14.06 -19.16 1.36
N ALA A 305 -13.41 -18.38 0.50
CA ALA A 305 -13.53 -16.92 0.50
C ALA A 305 -14.96 -16.47 0.23
N ALA A 306 -15.66 -17.11 -0.72
CA ALA A 306 -17.07 -16.85 -1.01
C ALA A 306 -17.98 -17.16 0.17
N ALA A 307 -17.79 -18.30 0.85
CA ALA A 307 -18.57 -18.66 2.03
C ALA A 307 -18.43 -17.64 3.17
N LEU A 308 -17.18 -17.20 3.46
CA LEU A 308 -16.90 -16.16 4.45
C LEU A 308 -17.56 -14.83 4.07
N THR A 309 -17.49 -14.45 2.79
CA THR A 309 -18.10 -13.22 2.28
C THR A 309 -19.63 -13.28 2.39
N GLN A 310 -20.24 -14.42 2.02
CA GLN A 310 -21.69 -14.63 2.16
C GLN A 310 -22.14 -14.50 3.61
N GLU A 311 -21.44 -15.18 4.52
CA GLU A 311 -21.72 -15.10 5.96
C GLU A 311 -21.59 -13.66 6.48
N PHE A 312 -20.54 -12.95 6.05
CA PHE A 312 -20.32 -11.56 6.41
C PHE A 312 -21.44 -10.63 5.92
N ILE A 313 -21.91 -10.79 4.70
CA ILE A 313 -23.00 -9.95 4.15
C ILE A 313 -24.32 -10.24 4.85
N THR A 314 -24.63 -11.51 5.13
CA THR A 314 -25.93 -11.92 5.71
C THR A 314 -26.07 -11.62 7.19
N LYS A 315 -24.98 -11.59 7.96
CA LYS A 315 -25.01 -11.30 9.41
C LYS A 315 -25.09 -9.79 9.76
N GLY A 316 -25.12 -8.94 8.80
CA GLY A 316 -25.24 -7.49 8.96
C GLY A 316 -26.61 -7.02 8.56
#